data_8d84d57f047b0ce225b6fb4259ea9b43
#
_entry.id   8d84d57f047b0ce225b6fb4259ea9b43
#
_cell.length_a   1.000
_cell.length_b   1.000
_cell.length_c   1.000
_cell.angle_alpha   90.00
_cell.angle_beta   90.00
_cell.angle_gamma   90.00
#
_symmetry.space_group_name_H-M   'P 1'
#
loop_
_entity.id
_entity.type
_entity.pdbx_description
1 polymer ?
#
loop_
_entity_poly.entity_id
_entity_poly.type
_entity_poly.pdbx_seq_one_letter_code
_entity_poly.pdbx_strand_id
1 'polypeptide(L)'
;GCVDSLTKDLYIFYEKTLFIPNALYPSSNKFELANFIPKGTGMKKYKIEIFDLYGNLIWESSSLDDEGQPTGYWDGKFNGEDVETDTYIWKVEAQFKDDSFWEGQQPLEEIIYRKTGTLTVIR
;
A
#
# COMPACT_ATOMS: atom_id res chain seq x y z
N GLY A 1 12.74 2.29 38.21
CA GLY A 1 12.66 1.99 37.99
C GLY A 1 12.23 1.75 37.79
N CYS A 2 12.29 1.88 37.91
CA CYS A 2 12.09 1.54 37.57
C CYS A 2 11.72 1.49 37.19
N VAL A 3 11.74 1.71 37.42
CA VAL A 3 11.65 1.58 36.91
C VAL A 3 11.47 1.60 36.28
N ASP A 4 11.60 1.85 36.34
CA ASP A 4 11.63 1.77 35.55
C ASP A 4 11.57 1.69 34.82
N SER A 5 11.71 1.78 34.99
CA SER A 5 11.77 1.59 34.12
C SER A 5 11.49 1.37 33.41
N LEU A 6 11.41 1.50 33.56
CA LEU A 6 11.16 1.17 32.76
C LEU A 6 10.81 1.01 32.03
N THR A 7 10.85 0.96 32.26
CA THR A 7 10.64 0.82 31.54
C THR A 7 10.48 1.20 30.58
N LYS A 8 10.37 1.74 30.03
CA LYS A 8 10.11 2.19 28.99
C LYS A 8 10.60 1.64 27.85
N ASP A 9 11.42 1.51 27.81
CA ASP A 9 11.87 0.65 26.85
C ASP A 9 11.06 -0.57 26.74
N LEU A 10 10.28 -0.71 27.67
CA LEU A 10 9.23 -1.69 27.57
C LEU A 10 8.23 -1.35 26.52
N TYR A 11 8.30 -0.14 26.03
CA TYR A 11 7.33 0.35 25.07
C TYR A 11 8.01 0.66 23.77
N ILE A 12 8.45 -0.37 23.10
CA ILE A 12 8.88 -0.20 21.74
C ILE A 12 7.62 -0.31 20.91
N PHE A 13 7.12 0.82 20.48
CA PHE A 13 5.99 0.85 19.59
C PHE A 13 6.52 0.88 18.18
N TYR A 14 6.26 -0.20 17.45
CA TYR A 14 6.48 -0.14 16.03
C TYR A 14 5.28 0.55 15.42
N GLU A 15 5.52 1.70 14.84
CA GLU A 15 4.49 2.29 14.01
C GLU A 15 4.21 1.33 12.89
N LYS A 16 2.98 0.87 12.78
CA LYS A 16 2.62 -0.07 11.73
C LYS A 16 1.35 0.41 11.05
N THR A 17 1.54 0.88 9.83
CA THR A 17 0.43 1.38 9.02
C THR A 17 0.63 0.93 7.59
N LEU A 18 -0.47 0.82 6.87
CA LEU A 18 -0.44 0.64 5.44
C LEU A 18 -1.74 1.17 4.86
N PHE A 19 -1.63 2.12 3.94
CA PHE A 19 -2.76 2.71 3.25
C PHE A 19 -2.58 2.56 1.75
N ILE A 20 -3.62 2.09 1.08
CA ILE A 20 -3.62 1.88 -0.37
C ILE A 20 -4.55 2.90 -1.00
N PRO A 21 -4.05 3.74 -1.92
CA PRO A 21 -4.89 4.70 -2.62
C PRO A 21 -5.94 4.01 -3.48
N ASN A 22 -7.04 4.70 -3.73
CA ASN A 22 -8.11 4.13 -4.56
C ASN A 22 -8.35 4.89 -5.86
N ALA A 23 -7.51 5.86 -6.16
CA ALA A 23 -7.63 6.64 -7.40
C ALA A 23 -6.26 7.13 -7.86
N LEU A 24 -6.13 7.29 -9.17
CA LEU A 24 -4.91 7.73 -9.82
C LEU A 24 -5.32 8.72 -10.92
N TYR A 25 -4.65 9.87 -10.93
CA TYR A 25 -4.91 10.93 -11.92
C TYR A 25 -3.62 11.22 -12.68
N PRO A 26 -3.27 10.42 -13.69
CA PRO A 26 -1.98 10.56 -14.37
C PRO A 26 -1.74 11.92 -15.01
N SER A 27 -2.80 12.65 -15.33
CA SER A 27 -2.66 13.98 -15.92
C SER A 27 -2.47 15.09 -14.90
N SER A 28 -2.47 14.77 -13.61
CA SER A 28 -2.27 15.76 -12.56
C SER A 28 -0.82 16.24 -12.53
N ASN A 29 -0.63 17.51 -12.17
CA ASN A 29 0.71 18.05 -11.99
C ASN A 29 1.22 17.80 -10.55
N LYS A 30 0.42 17.15 -9.71
CA LYS A 30 0.85 16.77 -8.36
C LYS A 30 1.31 15.33 -8.39
N PHE A 31 2.55 15.10 -7.95
CA PHE A 31 3.15 13.77 -8.00
C PHE A 31 2.32 12.73 -7.28
N GLU A 32 1.79 13.06 -6.11
CA GLU A 32 1.01 12.12 -5.31
C GLU A 32 -0.31 11.72 -5.96
N LEU A 33 -0.88 12.56 -6.80
CA LEU A 33 -2.12 12.25 -7.51
C LEU A 33 -1.85 11.56 -8.84
N ALA A 34 -0.71 11.88 -9.46
CA ALA A 34 -0.35 11.34 -10.76
C ALA A 34 0.22 9.92 -10.67
N ASN A 35 0.52 9.45 -9.47
CA ASN A 35 1.11 8.13 -9.26
C ASN A 35 0.35 7.39 -8.15
N PHE A 36 0.32 6.07 -8.27
CA PHE A 36 -0.29 5.22 -7.25
C PHE A 36 0.81 4.88 -6.25
N ILE A 37 0.74 5.52 -5.08
CA ILE A 37 1.79 5.42 -4.07
C ILE A 37 1.23 4.81 -2.80
N PRO A 38 1.44 3.51 -2.57
CA PRO A 38 1.08 2.91 -1.28
C PRO A 38 1.90 3.56 -0.18
N LYS A 39 1.27 3.86 0.94
CA LYS A 39 1.92 4.51 2.07
C LYS A 39 1.82 3.63 3.30
N GLY A 40 2.95 3.41 3.96
CA GLY A 40 2.96 2.60 5.16
C GLY A 40 4.30 2.66 5.84
N THR A 41 4.38 2.05 7.01
CA THR A 41 5.62 1.97 7.75
C THR A 41 5.61 0.75 8.65
N GLY A 42 6.79 0.32 9.08
CA GLY A 42 6.91 -0.79 10.02
C GLY A 42 6.75 -2.17 9.43
N MET A 43 6.80 -2.31 8.11
CA MET A 43 6.66 -3.60 7.46
C MET A 43 8.01 -4.31 7.32
N LYS A 44 8.00 -5.63 7.47
CA LYS A 44 9.17 -6.44 7.17
C LYS A 44 8.98 -7.27 5.90
N LYS A 45 7.74 -7.53 5.51
CA LYS A 45 7.40 -8.19 4.26
C LYS A 45 6.24 -7.46 3.62
N TYR A 46 6.28 -7.34 2.31
CA TYR A 46 5.27 -6.57 1.59
C TYR A 46 5.22 -7.02 0.15
N LYS A 47 4.03 -7.16 -0.38
CA LYS A 47 3.84 -7.41 -1.80
C LYS A 47 2.51 -6.82 -2.23
N ILE A 48 2.56 -5.99 -3.27
CA ILE A 48 1.36 -5.44 -3.87
C ILE A 48 1.34 -5.78 -5.35
N GLU A 49 0.15 -6.10 -5.84
CA GLU A 49 -0.08 -6.41 -7.25
C GLU A 49 -1.29 -5.64 -7.73
N ILE A 50 -1.22 -5.16 -8.96
CA ILE A 50 -2.35 -4.49 -9.61
C ILE A 50 -2.71 -5.27 -10.86
N PHE A 51 -4.00 -5.58 -10.99
CA PHE A 51 -4.54 -6.33 -12.11
C PHE A 51 -5.59 -5.50 -12.85
N ASP A 52 -5.75 -5.77 -14.11
CA ASP A 52 -6.89 -5.24 -14.83
C ASP A 52 -8.14 -6.11 -14.53
N LEU A 53 -9.28 -5.75 -15.10
CA LEU A 53 -10.52 -6.48 -14.83
C LEU A 53 -10.55 -7.85 -15.47
N TYR A 54 -9.59 -8.17 -16.32
CA TYR A 54 -9.48 -9.48 -16.95
C TYR A 54 -8.50 -10.39 -16.25
N GLY A 55 -7.92 -9.93 -15.14
CA GLY A 55 -6.99 -10.74 -14.36
C GLY A 55 -5.55 -10.65 -14.80
N ASN A 56 -5.21 -9.75 -15.71
CA ASN A 56 -3.83 -9.58 -16.15
C ASN A 56 -3.05 -8.75 -15.15
N LEU A 57 -1.87 -9.22 -14.78
CA LEU A 57 -1.00 -8.47 -13.87
C LEU A 57 -0.42 -7.26 -14.61
N ILE A 58 -0.67 -6.07 -14.09
CA ILE A 58 -0.24 -4.83 -14.69
C ILE A 58 1.01 -4.27 -14.01
N TRP A 59 1.08 -4.41 -12.69
CA TRP A 59 2.20 -3.88 -11.91
C TRP A 59 2.30 -4.63 -10.59
N GLU A 60 3.53 -4.78 -10.10
CA GLU A 60 3.77 -5.36 -8.78
C GLU A 60 5.00 -4.74 -8.13
N SER A 61 5.03 -4.76 -6.83
CA SER A 61 6.18 -4.28 -6.07
C SER A 61 6.26 -4.99 -4.73
N SER A 62 7.49 -5.20 -4.26
CA SER A 62 7.72 -5.75 -2.93
C SER A 62 8.85 -5.02 -2.23
N SER A 63 9.24 -3.86 -2.73
CA SER A 63 10.38 -3.11 -2.21
C SER A 63 10.02 -2.30 -0.98
N LEU A 64 10.86 -2.40 0.05
CA LEU A 64 10.71 -1.66 1.30
C LEU A 64 12.04 -1.01 1.64
N ASP A 65 11.99 0.13 2.32
CA ASP A 65 13.20 0.74 2.87
C ASP A 65 13.46 0.22 4.29
N ASP A 66 14.46 0.77 4.97
CA ASP A 66 14.85 0.32 6.31
C ASP A 66 13.79 0.55 7.37
N GLU A 67 12.88 1.48 7.11
CA GLU A 67 11.78 1.78 8.04
C GLU A 67 10.52 1.02 7.72
N GLY A 68 10.59 0.12 6.75
CA GLY A 68 9.43 -0.67 6.35
C GLY A 68 8.42 0.13 5.55
N GLN A 69 8.88 1.11 4.78
CA GLN A 69 8.02 1.92 3.93
C GLN A 69 8.12 1.43 2.48
N PRO A 70 7.00 1.33 1.76
CA PRO A 70 7.06 0.96 0.36
C PRO A 70 7.83 1.99 -0.45
N THR A 71 8.75 1.52 -1.30
CA THR A 71 9.58 2.39 -2.12
C THR A 71 9.12 2.45 -3.57
N GLY A 72 8.30 1.50 -3.99
CA GLY A 72 7.82 1.47 -5.37
C GLY A 72 6.46 2.11 -5.50
N TYR A 73 6.19 2.65 -6.67
CA TYR A 73 4.87 3.20 -6.98
C TYR A 73 4.57 2.95 -8.46
N TRP A 74 3.29 3.01 -8.81
CA TRP A 74 2.85 2.76 -10.18
C TRP A 74 2.46 4.09 -10.83
N ASP A 75 2.98 4.30 -12.03
CA ASP A 75 2.77 5.54 -12.76
C ASP A 75 1.64 5.47 -13.79
N GLY A 76 0.85 4.42 -13.74
CA GLY A 76 -0.27 4.27 -14.66
C GLY A 76 0.12 3.78 -16.04
N LYS A 77 1.29 3.15 -16.14
CA LYS A 77 1.76 2.63 -17.42
C LYS A 77 1.94 1.13 -17.38
N PHE A 78 1.78 0.51 -18.53
CA PHE A 78 2.04 -0.91 -18.71
C PHE A 78 2.82 -1.08 -20.01
N ASN A 79 4.00 -1.70 -19.92
CA ASN A 79 4.91 -1.86 -21.04
C ASN A 79 5.25 -0.54 -21.74
N GLY A 80 5.37 0.53 -20.95
CA GLY A 80 5.75 1.84 -21.47
C GLY A 80 4.60 2.66 -22.04
N GLU A 81 3.40 2.12 -22.02
CA GLU A 81 2.22 2.81 -22.56
C GLU A 81 1.22 3.13 -21.46
N ASP A 82 0.53 4.24 -21.61
CA ASP A 82 -0.51 4.63 -20.65
C ASP A 82 -1.66 3.62 -20.67
N VAL A 83 -2.07 3.19 -19.47
CA VAL A 83 -3.27 2.34 -19.38
C VAL A 83 -4.51 3.19 -19.60
N GLU A 84 -5.60 2.55 -19.97
CA GLU A 84 -6.86 3.23 -20.21
C GLU A 84 -7.51 3.69 -18.91
N THR A 85 -8.34 4.72 -19.01
CA THR A 85 -9.19 5.16 -17.91
C THR A 85 -10.14 4.01 -17.61
N ASP A 86 -10.01 3.40 -16.45
CA ASP A 86 -10.80 2.24 -16.06
C ASP A 86 -10.56 1.93 -14.59
N THR A 87 -11.24 0.88 -14.12
CA THR A 87 -11.07 0.36 -12.78
C THR A 87 -10.08 -0.80 -12.82
N TYR A 88 -9.15 -0.79 -11.87
CA TYR A 88 -8.15 -1.83 -11.71
C TYR A 88 -8.28 -2.41 -10.31
N ILE A 89 -7.72 -3.58 -10.09
CA ILE A 89 -7.82 -4.29 -8.82
C ILE A 89 -6.44 -4.39 -8.19
N TRP A 90 -6.33 -3.99 -6.93
CA TRP A 90 -5.08 -4.20 -6.19
C TRP A 90 -5.24 -5.35 -5.20
N LYS A 91 -4.14 -6.05 -4.96
CA LYS A 91 -4.06 -7.11 -3.97
C LYS A 91 -2.77 -6.92 -3.19
N VAL A 92 -2.87 -6.98 -1.86
CA VAL A 92 -1.73 -6.70 -0.99
C VAL A 92 -1.62 -7.76 0.09
N GLU A 93 -0.37 -8.16 0.37
CA GLU A 93 -0.04 -8.98 1.52
C GLU A 93 1.13 -8.30 2.23
N ALA A 94 1.03 -8.13 3.52
CA ALA A 94 2.07 -7.47 4.29
C ALA A 94 2.18 -8.04 5.70
N GLN A 95 3.40 -8.07 6.21
CA GLN A 95 3.68 -8.46 7.57
C GLN A 95 4.55 -7.39 8.21
N PHE A 96 4.18 -6.98 9.42
CA PHE A 96 4.89 -5.94 10.14
C PHE A 96 6.06 -6.50 10.93
N LYS A 97 6.92 -5.61 11.44
CA LYS A 97 8.12 -6.01 12.17
C LYS A 97 7.83 -6.72 13.48
N ASP A 98 6.63 -6.56 14.02
CA ASP A 98 6.21 -7.30 15.23
C ASP A 98 5.59 -8.65 14.90
N ASP A 99 5.75 -9.11 13.65
CA ASP A 99 5.25 -10.38 13.12
C ASP A 99 3.75 -10.43 12.91
N SER A 100 3.02 -9.36 13.19
CA SER A 100 1.60 -9.32 12.87
C SER A 100 1.40 -9.10 11.38
N PHE A 101 0.30 -9.60 10.86
CA PHE A 101 -0.05 -9.42 9.45
C PHE A 101 -0.99 -8.24 9.30
N TRP A 102 -0.88 -7.56 8.17
CA TRP A 102 -1.82 -6.51 7.83
C TRP A 102 -3.19 -7.14 7.59
N GLU A 103 -4.20 -6.63 8.30
CA GLU A 103 -5.53 -7.22 8.26
C GLU A 103 -6.35 -6.73 7.08
N GLY A 104 -5.84 -5.78 6.34
CA GLY A 104 -6.54 -5.24 5.20
C GLY A 104 -7.02 -3.83 5.46
N GLN A 105 -7.59 -3.22 4.42
CA GLN A 105 -8.11 -1.87 4.47
C GLN A 105 -9.60 -1.90 4.59
N GLN A 106 -10.13 -1.15 5.56
CA GLN A 106 -11.57 -1.10 5.80
C GLN A 106 -12.20 -0.07 4.88
N PRO A 107 -13.14 -0.48 4.04
CA PRO A 107 -13.92 0.48 3.27
C PRO A 107 -14.79 1.35 4.17
N LEU A 108 -15.10 2.57 3.70
CA LEU A 108 -15.79 3.56 4.53
C LEU A 108 -17.11 3.09 5.12
N GLU A 109 -17.87 2.28 4.40
CA GLU A 109 -19.20 1.88 4.84
C GLU A 109 -19.30 0.39 5.18
N GLU A 110 -18.15 -0.25 5.43
CA GLU A 110 -18.11 -1.66 5.75
C GLU A 110 -17.31 -1.90 7.02
N ILE A 111 -17.62 -2.99 7.68
CA ILE A 111 -16.89 -3.39 8.89
C ILE A 111 -15.88 -4.50 8.61
N ILE A 112 -15.76 -4.92 7.35
CA ILE A 112 -14.85 -6.00 6.95
C ILE A 112 -13.60 -5.39 6.35
N TYR A 113 -12.44 -5.79 6.85
CA TYR A 113 -11.16 -5.38 6.27
C TYR A 113 -10.87 -6.18 5.01
N ARG A 114 -10.28 -5.53 4.01
CA ARG A 114 -10.01 -6.15 2.73
C ARG A 114 -8.56 -6.01 2.33
N LYS A 115 -7.97 -7.11 1.88
CA LYS A 115 -6.61 -7.14 1.34
C LYS A 115 -6.62 -6.95 -0.17
N THR A 116 -7.78 -6.81 -0.75
CA THR A 116 -7.99 -6.48 -2.16
C THR A 116 -8.94 -5.31 -2.23
N GLY A 117 -8.85 -4.56 -3.30
CA GLY A 117 -9.73 -3.43 -3.51
C GLY A 117 -9.65 -2.96 -4.94
N THR A 118 -10.30 -1.84 -5.20
CA THR A 118 -10.32 -1.26 -6.55
C THR A 118 -9.55 0.05 -6.58
N LEU A 119 -8.99 0.31 -7.75
CA LEU A 119 -8.27 1.54 -8.05
C LEU A 119 -8.85 2.07 -9.36
N THR A 120 -9.25 3.34 -9.35
CA THR A 120 -9.78 3.97 -10.55
C THR A 120 -8.72 4.90 -11.14
N VAL A 121 -8.42 4.70 -12.44
CA VAL A 121 -7.53 5.58 -13.18
C VAL A 121 -8.37 6.58 -13.94
N ILE A 122 -8.14 7.86 -13.68
CA ILE A 122 -8.92 8.96 -14.28
C ILE A 122 -7.95 9.90 -14.98
N ARG A 123 -8.01 9.95 -16.28
CA ARG A 123 -7.16 10.83 -17.09
C ARG A 123 -7.85 12.12 -17.46
#